data_5b5adbc55666aa36a924be901d2e2271
#
_entry.id   5b5adbc55666aa36a924be901d2e2271
#
_cell.length_a   1.000
_cell.length_b   1.000
_cell.length_c   1.000
_cell.angle_alpha   90.00
_cell.angle_beta   90.00
_cell.angle_gamma   90.00
#
_symmetry.space_group_name_H-M   'P 1'
#
loop_
_entity.id
_entity.type
_entity.pdbx_description
1 polymer ?
#
loop_
_entity_poly.entity_id
_entity_poly.type
_entity_poly.pdbx_seq_one_letter_code
_entity_poly.pdbx_strand_id
1 'polypeptide(L)'
;MDKKRFFDDRLKYLSFIQNTGEKKAISEQIYSHIAGLSENKSYLRILDAGTGDGTIYSNIIKSFHRYHPYASLLMMGKEISYEDLKNTLEKMPDRFVEHPNLLITMTNVRFSELGLVESSNKIKDKKIKEFNLVLKSNNSFDFNSQITGNLLGNFIKKNWGIEIDKNGQTSY
;
A
#
# COMPACT_ATOMS: atom_id res chain seq x y z
N MET A 1 -23.44 25.05 8.10
CA MET A 1 -22.10 24.80 8.70
C MET A 1 -21.82 23.31 8.50
N ASP A 2 -21.03 22.96 7.51
CA ASP A 2 -20.57 21.58 7.33
C ASP A 2 -19.67 21.21 8.51
N LYS A 3 -20.10 20.21 9.29
CA LYS A 3 -19.28 19.66 10.37
C LYS A 3 -18.10 18.94 9.72
N LYS A 4 -16.93 19.58 9.71
CA LYS A 4 -15.67 18.89 9.38
C LYS A 4 -15.55 17.67 10.28
N ARG A 5 -15.46 16.47 9.68
CA ARG A 5 -15.20 15.25 10.42
C ARG A 5 -13.72 15.23 10.82
N PHE A 6 -13.39 14.47 11.86
CA PHE A 6 -12.01 14.30 12.32
C PHE A 6 -11.06 13.86 11.19
N PHE A 7 -11.54 13.02 10.29
CA PHE A 7 -10.80 12.50 9.15
C PHE A 7 -10.60 13.50 7.99
N ASP A 8 -11.36 14.60 7.99
CA ASP A 8 -11.23 15.65 6.98
C ASP A 8 -10.03 16.57 7.26
N ASP A 9 -9.49 16.55 8.49
CA ASP A 9 -8.25 17.21 8.89
C ASP A 9 -7.12 16.17 8.91
N ARG A 10 -6.47 16.01 7.76
CA ARG A 10 -5.45 14.99 7.56
C ARG A 10 -4.26 15.13 8.49
N LEU A 11 -3.82 16.35 8.79
CA LEU A 11 -2.69 16.57 9.69
C LEU A 11 -3.02 16.12 11.13
N LYS A 12 -4.22 16.39 11.60
CA LYS A 12 -4.69 15.90 12.91
C LYS A 12 -4.81 14.37 12.93
N TYR A 13 -5.36 13.81 11.87
CA TYR A 13 -5.49 12.36 11.74
C TYR A 13 -4.13 11.65 11.75
N LEU A 14 -3.17 12.13 10.95
CA LEU A 14 -1.81 11.58 10.92
C LEU A 14 -1.09 11.72 12.26
N SER A 15 -1.21 12.90 12.90
CA SER A 15 -0.65 13.13 14.23
C SER A 15 -1.25 12.19 15.28
N PHE A 16 -2.56 11.97 15.23
CA PHE A 16 -3.25 11.04 16.13
C PHE A 16 -2.73 9.61 15.94
N ILE A 17 -2.71 9.09 14.71
CA ILE A 17 -2.25 7.72 14.42
C ILE A 17 -0.78 7.52 14.82
N GLN A 18 0.07 8.50 14.58
CA GLN A 18 1.49 8.41 14.97
C GLN A 18 1.69 8.35 16.49
N ASN A 19 0.82 8.98 17.26
CA ASN A 19 0.94 9.08 18.70
C ASN A 19 0.23 7.96 19.50
N THR A 20 -0.69 7.22 18.89
CA THR A 20 -1.51 6.22 19.62
C THR A 20 -0.84 4.86 19.81
N GLY A 21 0.30 4.60 19.20
CA GLY A 21 0.92 3.27 19.24
C GLY A 21 0.12 2.16 18.55
N GLU A 22 -1.01 2.49 17.92
CA GLU A 22 -1.92 1.55 17.27
C GLU A 22 -1.21 0.70 16.21
N LYS A 23 -0.40 1.32 15.36
CA LYS A 23 0.36 0.61 14.31
C LYS A 23 1.33 -0.41 14.91
N LYS A 24 1.92 -0.10 16.07
CA LYS A 24 2.80 -1.04 16.77
C LYS A 24 2.01 -2.25 17.29
N ALA A 25 0.89 -2.02 17.96
CA ALA A 25 0.04 -3.09 18.50
C ALA A 25 -0.48 -4.01 17.37
N ILE A 26 -0.96 -3.45 16.27
CA ILE A 26 -1.41 -4.21 15.09
C ILE A 26 -0.23 -5.02 14.50
N SER A 27 0.95 -4.41 14.35
CA SER A 27 2.12 -5.10 13.81
C SER A 27 2.55 -6.27 14.68
N GLU A 28 2.49 -6.14 16.01
CA GLU A 28 2.82 -7.21 16.96
C GLU A 28 1.84 -8.39 16.87
N GLN A 29 0.54 -8.11 16.71
CA GLN A 29 -0.47 -9.15 16.49
C GLN A 29 -0.24 -9.89 15.17
N ILE A 30 -0.03 -9.15 14.08
CA ILE A 30 0.23 -9.74 12.76
C ILE A 30 1.51 -10.59 12.81
N TYR A 31 2.56 -10.11 13.48
CA TYR A 31 3.79 -10.86 13.68
C TYR A 31 3.54 -12.21 14.34
N SER A 32 2.74 -12.25 15.41
CA SER A 32 2.37 -13.50 16.10
C SER A 32 1.62 -14.47 15.17
N HIS A 33 0.71 -13.96 14.34
CA HIS A 33 -0.01 -14.79 13.37
C HIS A 33 0.90 -15.35 12.29
N ILE A 34 1.82 -14.54 11.74
CA ILE A 34 2.78 -14.98 10.72
C ILE A 34 3.74 -16.02 11.31
N ALA A 35 4.22 -15.81 12.54
CA ALA A 35 5.09 -16.76 13.24
C ALA A 35 4.40 -18.12 13.47
N GLY A 36 3.08 -18.14 13.66
CA GLY A 36 2.27 -19.33 13.82
C GLY A 36 1.88 -20.06 12.53
N LEU A 37 2.24 -19.51 11.36
CA LEU A 37 1.97 -20.21 10.09
C LEU A 37 2.85 -21.47 9.97
N SER A 38 2.31 -22.50 9.31
CA SER A 38 3.05 -23.73 9.04
C SER A 38 4.36 -23.44 8.28
N GLU A 39 5.46 -24.06 8.71
CA GLU A 39 6.79 -23.95 8.06
C GLU A 39 6.78 -24.40 6.59
N ASN A 40 5.86 -25.27 6.22
CA ASN A 40 5.73 -25.78 4.84
C ASN A 40 4.93 -24.85 3.90
N LYS A 41 4.69 -23.60 4.29
CA LYS A 41 4.04 -22.63 3.40
C LYS A 41 4.97 -22.28 2.25
N SER A 42 4.56 -22.60 1.02
CA SER A 42 5.28 -22.20 -0.20
C SER A 42 4.91 -20.80 -0.67
N TYR A 43 3.74 -20.30 -0.27
CA TYR A 43 3.29 -18.95 -0.61
C TYR A 43 2.27 -18.42 0.40
N LEU A 44 2.17 -17.10 0.45
CA LEU A 44 1.12 -16.38 1.19
C LEU A 44 0.59 -15.22 0.34
N ARG A 45 -0.69 -14.94 0.47
CA ARG A 45 -1.37 -13.77 -0.13
C ARG A 45 -2.02 -12.96 0.98
N ILE A 46 -1.74 -11.68 1.01
CA ILE A 46 -2.26 -10.76 2.03
C ILE A 46 -2.88 -9.56 1.33
N LEU A 47 -4.08 -9.17 1.75
CA LEU A 47 -4.72 -7.92 1.36
C LEU A 47 -4.71 -6.96 2.54
N ASP A 48 -4.14 -5.79 2.34
CA ASP A 48 -4.21 -4.63 3.23
C ASP A 48 -5.19 -3.61 2.62
N ALA A 49 -6.37 -3.51 3.22
CA ALA A 49 -7.50 -2.75 2.66
C ALA A 49 -7.44 -1.24 2.94
N GLY A 50 -6.39 -0.77 3.57
CA GLY A 50 -6.15 0.64 3.88
C GLY A 50 -4.70 0.81 4.27
N THR A 51 -3.80 0.73 3.28
CA THR A 51 -2.36 0.62 3.49
C THR A 51 -1.77 1.82 4.24
N GLY A 52 -2.37 3.01 4.07
CA GLY A 52 -1.87 4.22 4.67
C GLY A 52 -0.42 4.49 4.27
N ASP A 53 0.41 4.93 5.22
CA ASP A 53 1.82 5.24 4.99
C ASP A 53 2.73 4.00 4.79
N GLY A 54 2.16 2.80 4.73
CA GLY A 54 2.86 1.55 4.49
C GLY A 54 3.67 1.01 5.68
N THR A 55 3.52 1.55 6.87
CA THR A 55 4.26 1.07 8.05
C THR A 55 3.87 -0.37 8.39
N ILE A 56 2.57 -0.67 8.49
CA ILE A 56 2.07 -2.03 8.75
C ILE A 56 2.43 -2.94 7.58
N TYR A 57 2.20 -2.47 6.36
CA TYR A 57 2.50 -3.19 5.12
C TYR A 57 3.98 -3.65 5.07
N SER A 58 4.92 -2.74 5.34
CA SER A 58 6.35 -3.05 5.41
C SER A 58 6.69 -4.03 6.54
N ASN A 59 6.06 -3.89 7.71
CA ASN A 59 6.28 -4.78 8.85
C ASN A 59 5.78 -6.21 8.59
N ILE A 60 4.69 -6.35 7.85
CA ILE A 60 4.20 -7.67 7.40
C ILE A 60 5.27 -8.38 6.55
N ILE A 61 5.83 -7.68 5.57
CA ILE A 61 6.86 -8.24 4.68
C ILE A 61 8.09 -8.67 5.48
N LYS A 62 8.58 -7.82 6.40
CA LYS A 62 9.69 -8.15 7.31
C LYS A 62 9.40 -9.40 8.14
N SER A 63 8.22 -9.45 8.74
CA SER A 63 7.82 -10.57 9.58
C SER A 63 7.73 -11.86 8.77
N PHE A 64 7.16 -11.78 7.57
CA PHE A 64 7.07 -12.93 6.67
C PHE A 64 8.45 -13.44 6.24
N HIS A 65 9.34 -12.56 5.82
CA HIS A 65 10.71 -12.92 5.46
C HIS A 65 11.43 -13.63 6.62
N ARG A 66 11.25 -13.13 7.84
CA ARG A 66 11.93 -13.70 9.02
C ARG A 66 11.56 -15.17 9.27
N TYR A 67 10.30 -15.55 9.05
CA TYR A 67 9.81 -16.90 9.33
C TYR A 67 9.72 -17.79 8.07
N HIS A 68 9.59 -17.16 6.90
CA HIS A 68 9.38 -17.86 5.63
C HIS A 68 10.27 -17.27 4.52
N PRO A 69 11.60 -17.26 4.66
CA PRO A 69 12.51 -16.50 3.77
C PRO A 69 12.48 -16.99 2.31
N TYR A 70 12.07 -18.22 2.08
CA TYR A 70 12.06 -18.85 0.75
C TYR A 70 10.65 -18.94 0.14
N ALA A 71 9.62 -18.67 0.90
CA ALA A 71 8.25 -18.69 0.41
C ALA A 71 7.94 -17.46 -0.44
N SER A 72 6.99 -17.57 -1.36
CA SER A 72 6.54 -16.41 -2.16
C SER A 72 5.51 -15.60 -1.39
N LEU A 73 5.61 -14.28 -1.46
CA LEU A 73 4.66 -13.36 -0.84
C LEU A 73 4.01 -12.45 -1.89
N LEU A 74 2.68 -12.53 -2.00
CA LEU A 74 1.88 -11.54 -2.71
C LEU A 74 1.25 -10.60 -1.69
N MET A 75 1.67 -9.35 -1.71
CA MET A 75 1.09 -8.26 -0.95
C MET A 75 0.19 -7.42 -1.85
N MET A 76 -1.09 -7.36 -1.52
CA MET A 76 -2.07 -6.49 -2.19
C MET A 76 -2.41 -5.35 -1.26
N GLY A 77 -2.19 -4.12 -1.69
CA GLY A 77 -2.51 -2.89 -0.94
C GLY A 77 -3.58 -2.08 -1.65
N LYS A 78 -4.51 -1.54 -0.87
CA LYS A 78 -5.47 -0.55 -1.35
C LYS A 78 -5.20 0.76 -0.65
N GLU A 79 -4.90 1.81 -1.43
CA GLU A 79 -4.69 3.16 -0.93
C GLU A 79 -5.21 4.17 -1.95
N ILE A 80 -5.99 5.15 -1.48
CA ILE A 80 -6.54 6.20 -2.33
C ILE A 80 -5.69 7.48 -2.28
N SER A 81 -4.94 7.66 -1.21
CA SER A 81 -4.07 8.82 -1.00
C SER A 81 -2.77 8.66 -1.76
N TYR A 82 -2.45 9.65 -2.58
CA TYR A 82 -1.16 9.68 -3.29
C TYR A 82 0.03 9.76 -2.34
N GLU A 83 -0.05 10.61 -1.31
CA GLU A 83 1.05 10.76 -0.35
C GLU A 83 1.31 9.47 0.42
N ASP A 84 0.25 8.79 0.86
CA ASP A 84 0.40 7.53 1.59
C ASP A 84 0.94 6.44 0.68
N LEU A 85 0.44 6.36 -0.56
CA LEU A 85 1.01 5.43 -1.54
C LEU A 85 2.50 5.72 -1.80
N LYS A 86 2.87 6.99 -1.96
CA LYS A 86 4.26 7.39 -2.12
C LYS A 86 5.10 6.94 -0.93
N ASN A 87 4.66 7.24 0.29
CA ASN A 87 5.33 6.83 1.53
C ASN A 87 5.46 5.30 1.64
N THR A 88 4.44 4.57 1.19
CA THR A 88 4.47 3.10 1.13
C THR A 88 5.54 2.63 0.16
N LEU A 89 5.53 3.14 -1.07
CA LEU A 89 6.48 2.71 -2.11
C LEU A 89 7.92 3.08 -1.80
N GLU A 90 8.18 4.18 -1.09
CA GLU A 90 9.51 4.57 -0.61
C GLU A 90 10.09 3.60 0.43
N LYS A 91 9.26 2.80 1.10
CA LYS A 91 9.68 1.76 2.03
C LYS A 91 9.98 0.42 1.36
N MET A 92 9.59 0.24 0.10
CA MET A 92 9.66 -1.06 -0.58
C MET A 92 11.04 -1.45 -1.10
N PRO A 93 11.97 -0.53 -1.45
CA PRO A 93 13.30 -0.91 -1.94
C PRO A 93 14.01 -1.91 -1.04
N ASP A 94 14.04 -1.66 0.27
CA ASP A 94 14.65 -2.58 1.23
C ASP A 94 13.90 -3.92 1.32
N ARG A 95 12.57 -3.87 1.18
CA ARG A 95 11.73 -5.08 1.23
C ARG A 95 11.99 -6.00 0.06
N PHE A 96 12.24 -5.45 -1.13
CA PHE A 96 12.62 -6.25 -2.31
C PHE A 96 14.01 -6.87 -2.18
N VAL A 97 14.95 -6.17 -1.55
CA VAL A 97 16.27 -6.75 -1.26
C VAL A 97 16.18 -7.87 -0.22
N GLU A 98 15.42 -7.64 0.86
CA GLU A 98 15.27 -8.63 1.92
C GLU A 98 14.51 -9.88 1.47
N HIS A 99 13.46 -9.70 0.67
CA HIS A 99 12.57 -10.80 0.26
C HIS A 99 12.40 -10.84 -1.26
N PRO A 100 13.31 -11.54 -2.00
CA PRO A 100 13.31 -11.54 -3.46
C PRO A 100 12.04 -12.15 -4.11
N ASN A 101 11.36 -13.03 -3.38
CA ASN A 101 10.11 -13.67 -3.84
C ASN A 101 8.87 -12.83 -3.50
N LEU A 102 8.97 -11.50 -3.62
CA LEU A 102 7.92 -10.54 -3.30
C LEU A 102 7.25 -10.00 -4.56
N LEU A 103 5.92 -10.08 -4.59
CA LEU A 103 5.08 -9.38 -5.55
C LEU A 103 4.19 -8.40 -4.81
N ILE A 104 4.21 -7.14 -5.25
CA ILE A 104 3.38 -6.06 -4.69
C ILE A 104 2.38 -5.62 -5.74
N THR A 105 1.11 -5.54 -5.33
CA THR A 105 0.04 -4.91 -6.11
C THR A 105 -0.58 -3.79 -5.30
N MET A 106 -0.65 -2.58 -5.87
CA MET A 106 -1.31 -1.43 -5.26
C MET A 106 -2.49 -0.98 -6.12
N THR A 107 -3.58 -0.61 -5.47
CA THR A 107 -4.79 -0.15 -6.17
C THR A 107 -5.47 1.01 -5.45
N ASN A 108 -6.04 1.95 -6.22
CA ASN A 108 -6.95 2.98 -5.73
C ASN A 108 -8.42 2.69 -6.11
N VAL A 109 -8.70 1.54 -6.69
CA VAL A 109 -10.05 1.14 -7.09
C VAL A 109 -10.94 1.03 -5.84
N ARG A 110 -12.13 1.63 -5.88
CA ARG A 110 -13.08 1.55 -4.77
C ARG A 110 -13.71 0.15 -4.71
N PHE A 111 -14.09 -0.30 -3.51
CA PHE A 111 -14.77 -1.61 -3.36
C PHE A 111 -16.02 -1.71 -4.20
N SER A 112 -16.79 -0.62 -4.33
CA SER A 112 -17.96 -0.55 -5.20
C SER A 112 -17.63 -0.70 -6.70
N GLU A 113 -16.39 -0.40 -7.09
CA GLU A 113 -15.91 -0.50 -8.48
C GLU A 113 -15.36 -1.90 -8.81
N LEU A 114 -15.09 -2.72 -7.80
CA LEU A 114 -14.61 -4.09 -7.96
C LEU A 114 -15.72 -5.11 -8.28
N GLY A 115 -16.99 -4.66 -8.39
CA GLY A 115 -18.12 -5.56 -8.61
C GLY A 115 -18.44 -6.50 -7.44
N LEU A 116 -17.81 -6.29 -6.29
CA LEU A 116 -18.01 -7.10 -5.07
C LEU A 116 -19.28 -6.69 -4.32
N VAL A 117 -19.87 -5.55 -4.67
CA VAL A 117 -21.12 -5.05 -4.13
C VAL A 117 -22.05 -4.87 -5.32
N GLU A 118 -23.27 -5.40 -5.26
CA GLU A 118 -24.32 -5.11 -6.24
C GLU A 118 -24.60 -3.60 -6.24
N SER A 119 -23.87 -2.86 -7.00
CA SER A 119 -24.06 -1.43 -7.13
C SER A 119 -24.29 -1.06 -8.59
N SER A 120 -25.41 -0.44 -8.76
CA SER A 120 -25.86 0.39 -9.90
C SER A 120 -25.04 0.31 -11.19
N ASN A 121 -25.75 0.11 -12.28
CA ASN A 121 -25.32 0.06 -13.68
C ASN A 121 -24.40 1.19 -14.21
N LYS A 122 -23.93 2.09 -13.34
CA LYS A 122 -23.07 3.24 -13.70
C LYS A 122 -21.56 2.96 -13.71
N ILE A 123 -21.12 1.77 -13.26
CA ILE A 123 -19.69 1.49 -13.08
C ILE A 123 -19.08 0.71 -14.24
N LYS A 124 -19.89 0.20 -15.16
CA LYS A 124 -19.45 -0.68 -16.26
C LYS A 124 -18.48 -0.04 -17.27
N ASP A 125 -18.31 1.27 -17.26
CA ASP A 125 -17.55 1.98 -18.31
C ASP A 125 -16.20 2.57 -17.85
N LYS A 126 -15.85 2.46 -16.57
CA LYS A 126 -14.51 2.92 -16.13
C LYS A 126 -13.45 1.88 -16.46
N LYS A 127 -12.65 2.18 -17.46
CA LYS A 127 -11.50 1.35 -17.84
C LYS A 127 -10.44 1.42 -16.73
N ILE A 128 -10.17 0.29 -16.09
CA ILE A 128 -9.04 0.14 -15.15
C ILE A 128 -7.75 0.35 -15.95
N LYS A 129 -6.87 1.22 -15.44
CA LYS A 129 -5.53 1.40 -15.98
C LYS A 129 -4.56 0.60 -15.14
N GLU A 130 -3.74 -0.19 -15.80
CA GLU A 130 -2.75 -1.04 -15.16
C GLU A 130 -1.34 -0.60 -15.54
N PHE A 131 -0.41 -0.77 -14.62
CA PHE A 131 1.00 -0.57 -14.84
C PHE A 131 1.78 -1.68 -14.14
N ASN A 132 2.56 -2.42 -14.93
CA ASN A 132 3.39 -3.49 -14.43
C ASN A 132 4.86 -3.07 -14.51
N LEU A 133 5.57 -3.17 -13.38
CA LEU A 133 6.98 -2.89 -13.28
C LEU A 133 7.73 -4.12 -12.78
N VAL A 134 8.64 -4.62 -13.61
CA VAL A 134 9.56 -5.68 -13.22
C VAL A 134 10.84 -5.03 -12.73
N LEU A 135 11.08 -5.14 -11.42
CA LEU A 135 12.30 -4.61 -10.80
C LEU A 135 13.47 -5.58 -11.01
N LYS A 136 14.60 -5.05 -11.43
CA LYS A 136 15.82 -5.84 -11.70
C LYS A 136 16.99 -5.19 -10.97
N SER A 137 17.27 -5.68 -9.78
CA SER A 137 18.44 -5.28 -9.00
C SER A 137 18.64 -6.22 -7.81
N ASN A 138 19.75 -6.03 -7.13
CA ASN A 138 20.08 -6.67 -5.86
C ASN A 138 20.39 -5.66 -4.76
N ASN A 139 20.12 -4.38 -4.98
CA ASN A 139 20.34 -3.32 -4.00
C ASN A 139 19.16 -2.34 -3.95
N SER A 140 18.95 -1.74 -2.78
CA SER A 140 17.82 -0.84 -2.54
C SER A 140 17.92 0.49 -3.27
N PHE A 141 19.11 0.99 -3.60
CA PHE A 141 19.28 2.23 -4.33
C PHE A 141 18.72 2.12 -5.77
N ASP A 142 19.05 1.04 -6.47
CA ASP A 142 18.54 0.80 -7.81
C ASP A 142 17.05 0.54 -7.82
N PHE A 143 16.52 -0.23 -6.85
CA PHE A 143 15.09 -0.43 -6.68
C PHE A 143 14.37 0.91 -6.45
N ASN A 144 14.92 1.76 -5.58
CA ASN A 144 14.36 3.09 -5.33
C ASN A 144 14.35 3.94 -6.62
N SER A 145 15.41 3.93 -7.39
CA SER A 145 15.51 4.68 -8.67
C SER A 145 14.47 4.21 -9.69
N GLN A 146 14.26 2.90 -9.81
CA GLN A 146 13.27 2.33 -10.71
C GLN A 146 11.84 2.66 -10.26
N ILE A 147 11.54 2.60 -8.97
CA ILE A 147 10.23 2.93 -8.40
C ILE A 147 9.96 4.42 -8.57
N THR A 148 10.90 5.28 -8.19
CA THR A 148 10.71 6.73 -8.23
C THR A 148 10.61 7.25 -9.66
N GLY A 149 11.49 6.80 -10.56
CA GLY A 149 11.52 7.26 -11.94
C GLY A 149 10.34 6.78 -12.77
N ASN A 150 10.10 5.49 -12.76
CA ASN A 150 9.11 4.88 -13.65
C ASN A 150 7.69 4.89 -13.08
N LEU A 151 7.54 4.52 -11.81
CA LEU A 151 6.22 4.33 -11.21
C LEU A 151 5.66 5.63 -10.65
N LEU A 152 6.36 6.26 -9.70
CA LEU A 152 5.88 7.49 -9.05
C LEU A 152 5.83 8.68 -10.01
N GLY A 153 6.90 8.93 -10.77
CA GLY A 153 7.00 10.09 -11.65
C GLY A 153 6.04 10.06 -12.82
N ASN A 154 5.85 8.90 -13.43
CA ASN A 154 5.14 8.79 -14.71
C ASN A 154 3.71 8.27 -14.60
N PHE A 155 3.48 7.22 -13.83
CA PHE A 155 2.17 6.58 -13.79
C PHE A 155 1.30 7.04 -12.63
N ILE A 156 1.80 6.98 -11.40
CA ILE A 156 0.99 7.23 -10.20
C ILE A 156 0.55 8.68 -10.14
N LYS A 157 1.44 9.63 -10.38
CA LYS A 157 1.12 11.05 -10.39
C LYS A 157 -0.02 11.41 -11.35
N LYS A 158 -0.14 10.70 -12.48
CA LYS A 158 -1.18 10.95 -13.48
C LYS A 158 -2.49 10.22 -13.21
N ASN A 159 -2.45 9.11 -12.48
CA ASN A 159 -3.58 8.18 -12.39
C ASN A 159 -4.11 7.98 -10.97
N TRP A 160 -3.45 8.54 -9.95
CA TRP A 160 -3.87 8.42 -8.56
C TRP A 160 -4.72 9.60 -8.06
N GLY A 161 -5.30 10.39 -8.99
CA GLY A 161 -6.37 11.35 -8.73
C GLY A 161 -6.01 12.45 -7.74
N ILE A 162 -4.88 13.13 -7.93
CA ILE A 162 -4.58 14.32 -7.13
C ILE A 162 -5.40 15.46 -7.70
N GLU A 163 -6.48 15.84 -7.03
CA GLU A 163 -7.11 17.13 -7.24
C GLU A 163 -6.57 18.11 -6.19
N ILE A 164 -5.98 19.20 -6.64
CA ILE A 164 -5.55 20.30 -5.78
C ILE A 164 -6.68 21.33 -5.82
N ASP A 165 -7.28 21.61 -4.67
CA ASP A 165 -8.29 22.63 -4.57
C ASP A 165 -7.70 24.05 -4.70
N LYS A 166 -8.58 25.07 -4.77
CA LYS A 166 -8.17 26.49 -4.93
C LYS A 166 -7.32 27.01 -3.76
N ASN A 167 -7.25 26.27 -2.65
CA ASN A 167 -6.47 26.62 -1.45
C ASN A 167 -5.17 25.79 -1.37
N GLY A 168 -4.82 25.03 -2.40
CA GLY A 168 -3.64 24.17 -2.42
C GLY A 168 -3.78 22.89 -1.60
N GLN A 169 -5.00 22.53 -1.16
CA GLN A 169 -5.26 21.28 -0.43
C GLN A 169 -5.57 20.16 -1.42
N THR A 170 -4.93 19.02 -1.21
CA THR A 170 -5.20 17.80 -2.00
C THR A 170 -6.56 17.23 -1.62
N SER A 171 -7.42 17.00 -2.60
CA SER A 171 -8.63 16.19 -2.49
C SER A 171 -8.46 14.88 -3.25
N TYR A 172 -9.09 13.83 -2.74
CA TYR A 172 -9.00 12.47 -3.28
C TYR A 172 -10.33 11.96 -3.77
#